data_0eedb45ece1cb3174c023a1a4bd1a639
#
_entry.id   0eedb45ece1cb3174c023a1a4bd1a639
#
_cell.length_a   1.000
_cell.length_b   1.000
_cell.length_c   1.000
_cell.angle_alpha   90.00
_cell.angle_beta   90.00
_cell.angle_gamma   90.00
#
_symmetry.space_group_name_H-M   'P 1'
#
loop_
_entity.id
_entity.type
_entity.pdbx_description
1 polymer ?
#
loop_
_entity_poly.entity_id
_entity_poly.type
_entity_poly.pdbx_seq_one_letter_code
_entity_poly.pdbx_strand_id
1 'polypeptide(L)'
;MVTKMVEYIRSFYFLFGMFVPLGVIGAVSASTLTTPEKALEIIRSQDHHFDKPHVVKVADNVYTAVGFHGATTSMIVGSDGVVMIDTLMGPKSAKNAMDALRAASGVKLPVKAIVYTHAHGDHTGGASAYIEYASDKASVRIIGPEGMGDDTGGNADIRTLLMKRGQFQFGRGLPSSQLTNRGIAPANTYDKDRGQGHVKPNVLVDGVLETTIAGIKLHLEQAPGETPEAMFVWLPEERVLFSGDNFYQAFPNLYAIRGTPYRDVRVWAASDRKMAELKPVALVPGHTSPIIGEKEATGALYDYANAIQSVYDQTVAGMNRMEDPVTIAQNIKLPEDLSDKPWLRQVYGTVENASRSIYSGLVGWYDGNPMNLHPLSKQERAVKFVELLGGQEAVETALKKAYKAEEYQWVLELADLVEAHPDFTEDLRKKILNLRILSLRAIGEMESNPLNRNYYFSYSNYLEKK
;
A
#
# COMPACT_ATOMS: atom_id res chain seq x y z
N MET A 1 -54.39 -3.37 -15.17
CA MET A 1 -53.77 -3.90 -13.92
C MET A 1 -52.71 -2.96 -13.35
N VAL A 2 -52.08 -2.13 -14.14
CA VAL A 2 -51.06 -1.15 -13.73
C VAL A 2 -51.65 0.08 -13.03
N THR A 3 -52.87 0.50 -13.40
CA THR A 3 -53.51 1.73 -12.90
C THR A 3 -53.98 1.63 -11.43
N LYS A 4 -54.21 0.42 -10.89
CA LYS A 4 -54.62 0.21 -9.49
C LYS A 4 -53.45 0.17 -8.51
N MET A 5 -52.22 0.01 -8.99
CA MET A 5 -51.02 -0.04 -8.12
C MET A 5 -50.50 1.36 -7.78
N VAL A 6 -50.78 2.35 -8.58
CA VAL A 6 -50.37 3.75 -8.37
C VAL A 6 -51.23 4.45 -7.29
N GLU A 7 -52.52 4.08 -7.16
CA GLU A 7 -53.37 4.64 -6.11
C GLU A 7 -53.08 4.08 -4.72
N TYR A 8 -52.55 2.85 -4.60
CA TYR A 8 -52.22 2.25 -3.31
C TYR A 8 -50.97 2.90 -2.68
N ILE A 9 -50.06 3.44 -3.49
CA ILE A 9 -48.87 4.13 -2.99
C ILE A 9 -49.18 5.55 -2.52
N ARG A 10 -50.23 6.20 -3.03
CA ARG A 10 -50.63 7.55 -2.59
C ARG A 10 -51.39 7.60 -1.28
N SER A 11 -52.00 6.52 -0.82
CA SER A 11 -52.77 6.47 0.43
C SER A 11 -51.96 6.15 1.69
N PHE A 12 -50.66 5.82 1.56
CA PHE A 12 -49.83 5.45 2.70
C PHE A 12 -49.00 6.62 3.27
N TYR A 13 -49.11 7.80 2.70
CA TYR A 13 -48.28 8.97 3.12
C TYR A 13 -49.06 10.00 3.97
N PHE A 14 -50.25 9.69 4.51
CA PHE A 14 -51.01 10.72 5.24
C PHE A 14 -51.35 10.40 6.70
N LEU A 15 -50.65 9.47 7.34
CA LEU A 15 -50.80 9.26 8.79
C LEU A 15 -49.51 8.70 9.34
N PHE A 16 -48.63 9.54 9.78
CA PHE A 16 -47.74 9.44 10.94
C PHE A 16 -46.65 10.52 10.84
N GLY A 17 -47.02 11.73 11.21
CA GLY A 17 -46.07 12.77 11.54
C GLY A 17 -45.41 12.46 12.89
N MET A 18 -44.44 11.55 12.92
CA MET A 18 -43.43 11.47 13.94
C MET A 18 -42.11 11.85 13.29
N PHE A 19 -41.58 13.01 13.63
CA PHE A 19 -40.20 13.35 13.47
C PHE A 19 -39.38 12.31 14.28
N VAL A 20 -38.93 11.27 13.61
CA VAL A 20 -37.79 10.50 14.08
C VAL A 20 -36.57 11.33 13.67
N PRO A 21 -35.77 11.83 14.61
CA PRO A 21 -34.48 12.36 14.25
C PRO A 21 -33.75 11.20 13.57
N LEU A 22 -33.32 11.40 12.34
CA LEU A 22 -32.31 10.55 11.73
C LEU A 22 -31.07 10.67 12.63
N GLY A 23 -31.06 9.82 13.66
CA GLY A 23 -29.84 9.52 14.36
C GLY A 23 -28.89 9.01 13.30
N VAL A 24 -27.82 9.73 13.10
CA VAL A 24 -26.64 9.26 12.38
C VAL A 24 -26.32 7.88 13.00
N ILE A 25 -26.77 6.81 12.35
CA ILE A 25 -26.25 5.48 12.64
C ILE A 25 -24.80 5.57 12.16
N GLY A 26 -23.94 6.03 13.06
CA GLY A 26 -22.52 5.97 12.91
C GLY A 26 -22.11 4.50 12.85
N ALA A 27 -22.26 3.88 11.70
CA ALA A 27 -21.43 2.74 11.36
C ALA A 27 -20.01 3.28 11.40
N VAL A 28 -19.25 2.92 12.41
CA VAL A 28 -17.79 3.11 12.42
C VAL A 28 -17.28 2.23 11.28
N SER A 29 -17.28 2.80 10.10
CA SER A 29 -16.72 2.22 8.90
C SER A 29 -15.26 1.89 9.17
N ALA A 30 -14.73 0.83 8.55
CA ALA A 30 -13.28 0.59 8.44
C ALA A 30 -12.56 1.69 7.63
N SER A 31 -13.26 2.77 7.33
CA SER A 31 -12.84 3.91 6.53
C SER A 31 -11.64 4.61 7.19
N THR A 32 -10.65 4.89 6.36
CA THR A 32 -9.51 5.75 6.70
C THR A 32 -9.87 7.24 6.70
N LEU A 33 -11.13 7.59 6.42
CA LEU A 33 -11.64 8.96 6.42
C LEU A 33 -11.91 9.45 7.84
N THR A 34 -11.41 10.65 8.14
CA THR A 34 -11.59 11.34 9.43
C THR A 34 -11.55 12.86 9.23
N THR A 35 -11.45 13.67 10.30
CA THR A 35 -11.22 15.11 10.09
C THR A 35 -9.84 15.37 9.50
N PRO A 36 -9.65 16.46 8.73
CA PRO A 36 -8.36 16.78 8.11
C PRO A 36 -7.20 16.84 9.10
N GLU A 37 -7.43 17.39 10.30
CA GLU A 37 -6.42 17.49 11.35
C GLU A 37 -6.02 16.09 11.86
N LYS A 38 -7.01 15.23 12.12
CA LYS A 38 -6.77 13.88 12.61
C LYS A 38 -6.12 13.00 11.55
N ALA A 39 -6.48 13.18 10.29
CA ALA A 39 -5.83 12.50 9.16
C ALA A 39 -4.32 12.81 9.11
N LEU A 40 -3.97 14.09 9.21
CA LEU A 40 -2.57 14.51 9.25
C LEU A 40 -1.83 14.03 10.51
N GLU A 41 -2.49 14.02 11.68
CA GLU A 41 -1.92 13.48 12.91
C GLU A 41 -1.56 12.00 12.75
N ILE A 42 -2.49 11.19 12.20
CA ILE A 42 -2.27 9.75 11.94
C ILE A 42 -1.12 9.56 10.98
N ILE A 43 -1.07 10.30 9.86
CA ILE A 43 0.02 10.20 8.89
C ILE A 43 1.36 10.57 9.53
N ARG A 44 1.42 11.69 10.24
CA ARG A 44 2.65 12.19 10.86
C ARG A 44 3.15 11.32 12.01
N SER A 45 2.30 10.45 12.56
CA SER A 45 2.73 9.48 13.55
C SER A 45 3.81 8.52 13.04
N GLN A 46 4.01 8.44 11.72
CA GLN A 46 5.09 7.66 11.07
C GLN A 46 6.39 8.47 10.86
N ASP A 47 6.35 9.80 11.01
CA ASP A 47 7.51 10.66 10.73
C ASP A 47 8.74 10.28 11.54
N HIS A 48 8.56 9.76 12.77
CA HIS A 48 9.67 9.31 13.63
C HIS A 48 10.59 8.26 12.99
N HIS A 49 10.11 7.52 11.98
CA HIS A 49 10.93 6.59 11.20
C HIS A 49 11.82 7.32 10.18
N PHE A 50 11.43 8.53 9.72
CA PHE A 50 11.99 9.15 8.52
C PHE A 50 12.47 10.60 8.71
N ASP A 51 12.22 11.23 9.83
CA ASP A 51 12.51 12.66 10.06
C ASP A 51 13.94 13.04 9.72
N LYS A 52 14.88 12.14 10.03
CA LYS A 52 16.29 12.28 9.64
C LYS A 52 16.85 10.91 9.26
N PRO A 53 17.59 10.82 8.15
CA PRO A 53 18.37 9.63 7.86
C PRO A 53 19.29 9.27 9.02
N HIS A 54 19.25 8.04 9.49
CA HIS A 54 20.04 7.58 10.63
C HIS A 54 20.42 6.10 10.49
N VAL A 55 21.36 5.67 11.33
CA VAL A 55 21.78 4.27 11.40
C VAL A 55 21.42 3.70 12.76
N VAL A 56 20.77 2.55 12.75
CA VAL A 56 20.44 1.77 13.94
C VAL A 56 21.48 0.64 14.07
N LYS A 57 22.16 0.55 15.22
CA LYS A 57 22.94 -0.64 15.57
C LYS A 57 21.97 -1.71 16.08
N VAL A 58 21.74 -2.75 15.27
CA VAL A 58 20.77 -3.82 15.53
C VAL A 58 21.38 -4.93 16.41
N ALA A 59 22.63 -5.28 16.12
CA ALA A 59 23.47 -6.20 16.91
C ALA A 59 24.92 -5.71 16.86
N ASP A 60 25.86 -6.43 17.51
CA ASP A 60 27.24 -5.96 17.57
C ASP A 60 27.91 -5.77 16.21
N ASN A 61 27.54 -6.60 15.25
CA ASN A 61 28.05 -6.60 13.88
C ASN A 61 26.97 -6.24 12.84
N VAL A 62 25.75 -5.81 13.23
CA VAL A 62 24.63 -5.53 12.33
C VAL A 62 24.18 -4.07 12.45
N TYR A 63 24.17 -3.35 11.33
CA TYR A 63 23.83 -1.94 11.23
C TYR A 63 22.81 -1.73 10.11
N THR A 64 21.72 -1.03 10.40
CA THR A 64 20.64 -0.72 9.43
C THR A 64 20.52 0.77 9.20
N ALA A 65 20.58 1.20 7.96
CA ALA A 65 20.35 2.59 7.54
C ALA A 65 18.85 2.80 7.24
N VAL A 66 18.25 3.77 7.91
CA VAL A 66 16.81 4.11 7.81
C VAL A 66 16.66 5.55 7.36
N GLY A 67 15.70 5.82 6.47
CA GLY A 67 15.35 7.16 6.02
C GLY A 67 16.24 7.75 4.92
N PHE A 68 17.22 7.00 4.42
CA PHE A 68 18.06 7.43 3.27
C PHE A 68 17.31 7.38 1.95
N HIS A 69 16.29 6.53 1.88
CA HIS A 69 15.27 6.43 0.84
C HIS A 69 13.99 5.83 1.42
N GLY A 70 13.11 5.22 0.59
CA GLY A 70 11.91 4.53 1.06
C GLY A 70 12.23 3.27 1.86
N ALA A 71 13.00 2.37 1.26
CA ALA A 71 13.42 1.12 1.90
C ALA A 71 14.56 1.33 2.90
N THR A 72 14.85 0.30 3.69
CA THR A 72 16.05 0.16 4.52
C THR A 72 17.17 -0.55 3.75
N THR A 73 18.39 -0.43 4.22
CA THR A 73 19.52 -1.24 3.78
C THR A 73 20.40 -1.55 4.99
N SER A 74 20.95 -2.75 5.06
CA SER A 74 21.73 -3.17 6.22
C SER A 74 23.11 -3.65 5.83
N MET A 75 24.07 -3.41 6.74
CA MET A 75 25.43 -3.89 6.67
C MET A 75 25.72 -4.86 7.82
N ILE A 76 26.14 -6.06 7.48
CA ILE A 76 26.58 -7.08 8.42
C ILE A 76 28.10 -7.17 8.32
N VAL A 77 28.78 -6.96 9.42
CA VAL A 77 30.25 -6.93 9.50
C VAL A 77 30.77 -8.32 9.83
N GLY A 78 31.57 -8.86 8.93
CA GLY A 78 32.26 -10.14 9.15
C GLY A 78 33.74 -9.97 9.42
N SER A 79 34.48 -11.08 9.39
CA SER A 79 35.92 -11.14 9.76
C SER A 79 36.83 -10.44 8.71
N ASP A 80 36.49 -10.51 7.43
CA ASP A 80 37.31 -10.00 6.29
C ASP A 80 36.50 -9.22 5.23
N GLY A 81 35.22 -8.91 5.52
CA GLY A 81 34.35 -8.20 4.63
C GLY A 81 33.01 -7.92 5.24
N VAL A 82 32.12 -7.29 4.45
CA VAL A 82 30.74 -7.00 4.83
C VAL A 82 29.76 -7.64 3.86
N VAL A 83 28.59 -8.00 4.36
CA VAL A 83 27.41 -8.41 3.57
C VAL A 83 26.38 -7.30 3.64
N MET A 84 25.83 -6.90 2.49
CA MET A 84 24.77 -5.90 2.40
C MET A 84 23.41 -6.59 2.16
N ILE A 85 22.39 -6.17 2.90
CA ILE A 85 21.01 -6.60 2.66
C ILE A 85 20.23 -5.43 2.05
N ASP A 86 19.67 -5.62 0.88
CA ASP A 86 19.01 -4.64 0.01
C ASP A 86 19.88 -3.41 -0.30
N THR A 87 19.46 -2.60 -1.30
CA THR A 87 20.37 -1.58 -1.84
C THR A 87 19.73 -0.23 -2.11
N LEU A 88 18.50 0.00 -1.61
CA LEU A 88 17.73 1.20 -1.90
C LEU A 88 17.39 1.39 -3.40
N MET A 89 16.80 2.53 -3.75
CA MET A 89 16.24 2.79 -5.08
C MET A 89 17.28 3.14 -6.14
N GLY A 90 18.44 3.66 -5.75
CA GLY A 90 19.44 4.12 -6.71
C GLY A 90 20.82 4.31 -6.11
N PRO A 91 21.88 4.45 -6.95
CA PRO A 91 23.27 4.53 -6.51
C PRO A 91 23.56 5.67 -5.54
N LYS A 92 22.90 6.82 -5.71
CA LYS A 92 23.15 7.99 -4.84
C LYS A 92 22.69 7.74 -3.40
N SER A 93 21.45 7.25 -3.24
CA SER A 93 20.92 6.92 -1.90
C SER A 93 21.71 5.79 -1.25
N ALA A 94 22.09 4.76 -2.03
CA ALA A 94 22.94 3.66 -1.58
C ALA A 94 24.31 4.13 -1.10
N LYS A 95 24.97 5.02 -1.86
CA LYS A 95 26.25 5.61 -1.45
C LYS A 95 26.14 6.39 -0.14
N ASN A 96 25.11 7.24 -0.01
CA ASN A 96 24.88 8.01 1.21
C ASN A 96 24.65 7.09 2.43
N ALA A 97 23.89 6.01 2.25
CA ALA A 97 23.67 5.00 3.29
C ALA A 97 24.96 4.27 3.67
N MET A 98 25.79 3.86 2.69
CA MET A 98 27.09 3.22 2.95
C MET A 98 28.03 4.14 3.74
N ASP A 99 28.11 5.42 3.37
CA ASP A 99 28.96 6.38 4.08
C ASP A 99 28.51 6.52 5.55
N ALA A 100 27.21 6.54 5.81
CA ALA A 100 26.65 6.58 7.17
C ALA A 100 26.86 5.27 7.94
N LEU A 101 26.68 4.11 7.31
CA LEU A 101 26.92 2.79 7.89
C LEU A 101 28.38 2.63 8.30
N ARG A 102 29.31 3.04 7.44
CA ARG A 102 30.77 3.04 7.74
C ARG A 102 31.14 4.01 8.85
N ALA A 103 30.51 5.17 8.88
CA ALA A 103 30.74 6.14 9.96
C ALA A 103 30.24 5.61 11.32
N ALA A 104 29.06 4.99 11.34
CA ALA A 104 28.45 4.44 12.56
C ALA A 104 29.18 3.21 13.10
N SER A 105 29.65 2.33 12.22
CA SER A 105 30.34 1.10 12.59
C SER A 105 31.86 1.29 12.84
N GLY A 106 32.47 2.34 12.26
CA GLY A 106 33.92 2.49 12.20
C GLY A 106 34.61 1.52 11.23
N VAL A 107 33.87 0.70 10.48
CA VAL A 107 34.38 -0.38 9.64
C VAL A 107 34.51 0.06 8.18
N LYS A 108 35.65 -0.31 7.57
CA LYS A 108 35.93 -0.03 6.14
C LYS A 108 36.30 -1.31 5.36
N LEU A 109 35.83 -2.45 5.82
CA LEU A 109 36.05 -3.73 5.15
C LEU A 109 35.34 -3.74 3.77
N PRO A 110 35.84 -4.56 2.80
CA PRO A 110 35.27 -4.64 1.47
C PRO A 110 33.92 -5.35 1.47
N VAL A 111 33.06 -4.97 0.52
CA VAL A 111 31.79 -5.69 0.26
C VAL A 111 32.11 -7.04 -0.39
N LYS A 112 31.64 -8.13 0.21
CA LYS A 112 31.78 -9.51 -0.28
C LYS A 112 30.49 -10.04 -0.91
N ALA A 113 29.34 -9.58 -0.40
CA ALA A 113 28.05 -9.97 -0.96
C ALA A 113 27.00 -8.88 -0.82
N ILE A 114 26.02 -8.95 -1.69
CA ILE A 114 24.76 -8.21 -1.65
C ILE A 114 23.65 -9.23 -1.72
N VAL A 115 22.66 -9.12 -0.84
CA VAL A 115 21.49 -10.00 -0.79
C VAL A 115 20.24 -9.16 -1.04
N TYR A 116 19.48 -9.49 -2.03
CA TYR A 116 18.16 -8.91 -2.28
C TYR A 116 17.08 -9.75 -1.62
N THR A 117 16.17 -9.09 -0.89
CA THR A 117 15.04 -9.78 -0.29
C THR A 117 13.94 -10.08 -1.32
N HIS A 118 13.76 -9.24 -2.33
CA HIS A 118 12.79 -9.41 -3.41
C HIS A 118 13.08 -8.44 -4.57
N ALA A 119 12.28 -8.50 -5.66
CA ALA A 119 12.55 -7.83 -6.93
C ALA A 119 12.18 -6.35 -6.98
N HIS A 120 11.55 -5.74 -5.97
CA HIS A 120 11.18 -4.34 -6.05
C HIS A 120 12.39 -3.42 -6.19
N GLY A 121 12.23 -2.37 -7.00
CA GLY A 121 13.34 -1.50 -7.40
C GLY A 121 13.93 -0.68 -6.25
N ASP A 122 13.22 -0.46 -5.16
CA ASP A 122 13.71 0.22 -3.97
C ASP A 122 14.54 -0.69 -3.03
N HIS A 123 14.64 -1.96 -3.36
CA HIS A 123 15.53 -2.93 -2.71
C HIS A 123 16.74 -3.29 -3.56
N THR A 124 16.66 -3.08 -4.90
CA THR A 124 17.66 -3.57 -5.85
C THR A 124 18.38 -2.47 -6.63
N GLY A 125 17.86 -1.24 -6.60
CA GLY A 125 18.27 -0.17 -7.53
C GLY A 125 19.63 0.46 -7.28
N GLY A 126 20.27 0.24 -6.13
CA GLY A 126 21.51 0.89 -5.75
C GLY A 126 22.76 -0.01 -5.70
N ALA A 127 22.66 -1.28 -6.08
CA ALA A 127 23.71 -2.29 -5.90
C ALA A 127 25.07 -1.91 -6.51
N SER A 128 25.08 -1.26 -7.67
CA SER A 128 26.31 -0.82 -8.31
C SER A 128 27.17 0.08 -7.40
N ALA A 129 26.52 0.91 -6.56
CA ALA A 129 27.26 1.74 -5.62
C ALA A 129 27.95 0.92 -4.53
N TYR A 130 27.37 -0.19 -4.09
CA TYR A 130 28.00 -1.06 -3.08
C TYR A 130 29.14 -1.89 -3.67
N ILE A 131 29.05 -2.30 -4.94
CA ILE A 131 30.13 -3.02 -5.64
C ILE A 131 31.40 -2.17 -5.71
N GLU A 132 31.30 -0.83 -5.76
CA GLU A 132 32.47 0.06 -5.74
C GLU A 132 33.33 -0.07 -4.46
N TYR A 133 32.77 -0.63 -3.38
CA TYR A 133 33.48 -0.86 -2.12
C TYR A 133 34.06 -2.28 -2.01
N ALA A 134 33.98 -3.11 -3.04
CA ALA A 134 34.62 -4.42 -3.07
C ALA A 134 36.11 -4.30 -3.45
N SER A 135 36.95 -5.21 -2.92
CA SER A 135 38.35 -5.32 -3.34
C SER A 135 38.49 -5.88 -4.76
N ASP A 136 37.61 -6.82 -5.11
CA ASP A 136 37.44 -7.35 -6.46
C ASP A 136 35.96 -7.35 -6.80
N LYS A 137 35.56 -6.50 -7.72
CA LYS A 137 34.17 -6.32 -8.13
C LYS A 137 33.57 -7.55 -8.78
N ALA A 138 34.36 -8.35 -9.47
CA ALA A 138 33.91 -9.56 -10.13
C ALA A 138 33.61 -10.72 -9.16
N SER A 139 34.22 -10.67 -7.97
CA SER A 139 34.04 -11.70 -6.92
C SER A 139 32.84 -11.44 -6.02
N VAL A 140 32.15 -10.28 -6.13
CA VAL A 140 31.00 -9.98 -5.29
C VAL A 140 29.85 -10.94 -5.60
N ARG A 141 29.39 -11.63 -4.56
CA ARG A 141 28.19 -12.47 -4.66
C ARG A 141 26.95 -11.60 -4.58
N ILE A 142 26.15 -11.62 -5.63
CA ILE A 142 24.84 -10.95 -5.66
C ILE A 142 23.79 -12.03 -5.59
N ILE A 143 23.15 -12.15 -4.44
CA ILE A 143 22.23 -13.24 -4.11
C ILE A 143 20.82 -12.68 -4.18
N GLY A 144 19.93 -13.38 -4.84
CA GLY A 144 18.50 -13.03 -4.91
C GLY A 144 17.64 -14.28 -4.97
N PRO A 145 16.33 -14.18 -4.69
CA PRO A 145 15.45 -15.33 -4.79
C PRO A 145 15.27 -15.79 -6.22
N GLU A 146 15.11 -17.11 -6.42
CA GLU A 146 14.64 -17.67 -7.69
C GLU A 146 13.26 -17.08 -8.02
N GLY A 147 13.00 -16.84 -9.30
CA GLY A 147 11.79 -16.12 -9.72
C GLY A 147 11.93 -14.60 -9.74
N MET A 148 13.06 -14.06 -9.31
CA MET A 148 13.44 -12.66 -9.47
C MET A 148 13.78 -12.40 -10.94
N GLY A 149 12.74 -12.29 -11.76
CA GLY A 149 12.86 -12.12 -13.21
C GLY A 149 13.28 -10.72 -13.63
N ASP A 150 13.54 -10.56 -14.95
CA ASP A 150 13.85 -9.26 -15.56
C ASP A 150 12.63 -8.33 -15.59
N ASP A 151 11.42 -8.88 -15.47
CA ASP A 151 10.16 -8.15 -15.46
C ASP A 151 9.54 -8.20 -14.05
N THR A 152 9.75 -7.14 -13.32
CA THR A 152 9.25 -6.93 -11.97
C THR A 152 7.73 -6.79 -11.95
N GLY A 153 7.00 -7.87 -12.19
CA GLY A 153 5.57 -7.90 -11.99
C GLY A 153 4.69 -8.30 -13.17
N GLY A 154 5.25 -8.95 -14.20
CA GLY A 154 4.44 -9.69 -15.19
C GLY A 154 3.44 -8.88 -16.03
N ASN A 155 3.65 -7.56 -16.18
CA ASN A 155 2.68 -6.69 -16.83
C ASN A 155 3.34 -5.66 -17.78
N ALA A 156 4.31 -6.11 -18.57
CA ALA A 156 4.98 -5.27 -19.58
C ALA A 156 3.95 -4.58 -20.50
N ASP A 157 2.92 -5.30 -20.90
CA ASP A 157 1.88 -4.82 -21.81
C ASP A 157 1.07 -3.64 -21.25
N ILE A 158 0.88 -3.56 -19.95
CA ILE A 158 0.14 -2.48 -19.29
C ILE A 158 1.05 -1.51 -18.53
N ARG A 159 2.34 -1.52 -18.81
CA ARG A 159 3.35 -0.69 -18.12
C ARG A 159 2.98 0.80 -18.07
N THR A 160 2.46 1.35 -19.17
CA THR A 160 2.02 2.75 -19.23
C THR A 160 0.93 3.05 -18.21
N LEU A 161 -0.07 2.16 -18.08
CA LEU A 161 -1.13 2.27 -17.07
C LEU A 161 -0.56 2.22 -15.66
N LEU A 162 0.28 1.21 -15.38
CA LEU A 162 0.87 1.02 -14.05
C LEU A 162 1.77 2.20 -13.65
N MET A 163 2.55 2.74 -14.59
CA MET A 163 3.36 3.95 -14.35
C MET A 163 2.48 5.15 -13.98
N LYS A 164 1.37 5.37 -14.70
CA LYS A 164 0.44 6.47 -14.44
C LYS A 164 -0.25 6.32 -13.10
N ARG A 165 -0.77 5.13 -12.80
CA ARG A 165 -1.40 4.82 -11.51
C ARG A 165 -0.39 4.90 -10.36
N GLY A 166 0.86 4.46 -10.59
CA GLY A 166 1.94 4.60 -9.62
C GLY A 166 2.31 6.07 -9.35
N GLN A 167 2.27 6.94 -10.37
CA GLN A 167 2.43 8.38 -10.15
C GLN A 167 1.36 8.92 -9.19
N PHE A 168 0.12 8.49 -9.35
CA PHE A 168 -0.99 8.92 -8.49
C PHE A 168 -0.83 8.38 -7.08
N GLN A 169 -0.61 7.07 -6.93
CA GLN A 169 -0.45 6.42 -5.62
C GLN A 169 0.67 7.05 -4.79
N PHE A 170 1.81 7.34 -5.42
CA PHE A 170 2.97 7.90 -4.72
C PHE A 170 3.03 9.42 -4.73
N GLY A 171 1.99 10.11 -5.21
CA GLY A 171 1.90 11.56 -5.21
C GLY A 171 2.97 12.25 -6.07
N ARG A 172 3.50 11.58 -7.10
CA ARG A 172 4.56 12.15 -7.94
C ARG A 172 3.99 13.29 -8.78
N GLY A 173 4.55 14.49 -8.57
CA GLY A 173 4.06 15.71 -9.22
C GLY A 173 3.01 16.49 -8.43
N LEU A 174 2.68 16.06 -7.22
CA LEU A 174 1.94 16.90 -6.28
C LEU A 174 2.80 18.06 -5.78
N PRO A 175 2.22 19.24 -5.52
CA PRO A 175 2.92 20.33 -4.86
C PRO A 175 3.30 19.94 -3.43
N SER A 176 4.37 20.51 -2.91
CA SER A 176 4.89 20.20 -1.56
C SER A 176 3.87 20.39 -0.45
N SER A 177 2.92 21.33 -0.62
CA SER A 177 1.82 21.56 0.33
C SER A 177 0.83 20.39 0.45
N GLN A 178 0.75 19.50 -0.54
CA GLN A 178 -0.11 18.32 -0.54
C GLN A 178 0.64 17.04 -0.17
N LEU A 179 1.99 17.09 -0.15
CA LEU A 179 2.81 15.92 0.15
C LEU A 179 2.89 15.67 1.66
N THR A 180 2.79 14.41 2.01
CA THR A 180 3.06 13.86 3.35
C THR A 180 4.05 12.72 3.23
N ASN A 181 4.48 12.11 4.35
CA ASN A 181 5.11 10.80 4.27
C ASN A 181 4.18 9.80 3.55
N ARG A 182 4.70 8.63 3.18
CA ARG A 182 3.97 7.59 2.43
C ARG A 182 3.61 6.40 3.30
N GLY A 183 3.49 6.62 4.60
CA GLY A 183 3.24 5.58 5.59
C GLY A 183 4.48 4.78 5.97
N ILE A 184 5.22 4.28 4.99
CA ILE A 184 6.45 3.49 5.19
C ILE A 184 7.69 4.14 4.57
N ALA A 185 7.57 5.35 4.06
CA ALA A 185 8.64 6.08 3.39
C ALA A 185 8.49 7.60 3.55
N PRO A 186 9.58 8.38 3.52
CA PRO A 186 9.51 9.84 3.55
C PRO A 186 8.78 10.42 2.32
N ALA A 187 8.31 11.67 2.43
CA ALA A 187 7.57 12.37 1.37
C ALA A 187 8.35 12.45 0.05
N ASN A 188 9.60 12.86 0.12
CA ASN A 188 10.46 13.15 -1.03
C ASN A 188 11.56 12.10 -1.20
N THR A 189 11.21 10.98 -1.80
CA THR A 189 12.18 9.95 -2.18
C THR A 189 12.26 9.85 -3.71
N TYR A 190 12.72 10.92 -4.36
CA TYR A 190 12.95 10.89 -5.79
C TYR A 190 14.45 10.97 -6.08
N ASP A 191 15.03 9.81 -6.38
CA ASP A 191 16.37 9.72 -6.93
C ASP A 191 16.30 9.84 -8.46
N LYS A 192 17.08 10.76 -9.03
CA LYS A 192 17.19 10.92 -10.49
C LYS A 192 17.83 9.70 -11.16
N ASP A 193 18.65 8.96 -10.41
CA ASP A 193 19.35 7.75 -10.80
C ASP A 193 18.62 6.45 -10.39
N ARG A 194 17.36 6.56 -10.10
CA ARG A 194 16.49 5.47 -9.69
C ARG A 194 16.59 4.27 -10.64
N GLY A 195 16.91 3.08 -10.07
CA GLY A 195 17.04 1.82 -10.79
C GLY A 195 18.29 1.69 -11.70
N GLN A 196 19.10 2.74 -11.83
CA GLN A 196 20.28 2.71 -12.70
C GLN A 196 21.43 1.89 -12.13
N GLY A 197 21.37 1.53 -10.86
CA GLY A 197 22.39 0.74 -10.19
C GLY A 197 21.99 -0.71 -9.95
N HIS A 198 20.89 -1.17 -10.51
CA HIS A 198 20.51 -2.57 -10.39
C HIS A 198 21.56 -3.47 -11.05
N VAL A 199 21.95 -4.52 -10.33
CA VAL A 199 22.86 -5.56 -10.84
C VAL A 199 22.18 -6.92 -10.66
N LYS A 200 22.15 -7.69 -11.73
CA LYS A 200 21.49 -8.99 -11.75
C LYS A 200 22.11 -9.96 -10.75
N PRO A 201 21.34 -10.74 -9.99
CA PRO A 201 21.89 -11.81 -9.14
C PRO A 201 22.74 -12.78 -9.95
N ASN A 202 23.89 -13.16 -9.36
CA ASN A 202 24.75 -14.23 -9.86
C ASN A 202 24.64 -15.53 -9.03
N VAL A 203 23.85 -15.47 -7.94
CA VAL A 203 23.44 -16.62 -7.12
C VAL A 203 21.94 -16.51 -6.89
N LEU A 204 21.19 -17.52 -7.31
CA LEU A 204 19.75 -17.61 -7.10
C LEU A 204 19.44 -18.59 -5.98
N VAL A 205 18.49 -18.25 -5.13
CA VAL A 205 18.00 -19.07 -4.01
C VAL A 205 16.69 -19.70 -4.42
N ASP A 206 16.70 -21.02 -4.61
CA ASP A 206 15.51 -21.84 -4.80
C ASP A 206 15.19 -22.55 -3.48
N GLY A 207 14.09 -22.15 -2.85
CA GLY A 207 13.70 -22.62 -1.53
C GLY A 207 14.61 -22.08 -0.42
N VAL A 208 15.70 -22.79 -0.08
CA VAL A 208 16.58 -22.48 1.05
C VAL A 208 18.05 -22.51 0.63
N LEU A 209 18.83 -21.55 1.11
CA LEU A 209 20.30 -21.52 0.99
C LEU A 209 20.95 -21.24 2.34
N GLU A 210 21.72 -22.23 2.84
CA GLU A 210 22.64 -22.04 3.94
C GLU A 210 24.04 -21.70 3.40
N THR A 211 24.63 -20.61 3.87
CA THR A 211 25.96 -20.19 3.40
C THR A 211 26.74 -19.42 4.47
N THR A 212 28.04 -19.38 4.31
CA THR A 212 28.91 -18.55 5.14
C THR A 212 29.70 -17.60 4.26
N ILE A 213 29.62 -16.30 4.54
CA ILE A 213 30.30 -15.23 3.80
C ILE A 213 31.00 -14.31 4.80
N ALA A 214 32.29 -14.08 4.61
CA ALA A 214 33.12 -13.29 5.53
C ALA A 214 33.00 -13.75 7.00
N GLY A 215 32.81 -15.03 7.23
CA GLY A 215 32.62 -15.62 8.57
C GLY A 215 31.19 -15.51 9.11
N ILE A 216 30.27 -14.84 8.43
CA ILE A 216 28.87 -14.69 8.81
C ILE A 216 28.08 -15.89 8.31
N LYS A 217 27.38 -16.59 9.19
CA LYS A 217 26.41 -17.63 8.81
C LYS A 217 25.08 -16.99 8.40
N LEU A 218 24.62 -17.35 7.22
CA LEU A 218 23.39 -16.82 6.61
C LEU A 218 22.46 -18.00 6.28
N HIS A 219 21.24 -17.93 6.74
CA HIS A 219 20.12 -18.73 6.27
C HIS A 219 19.20 -17.85 5.45
N LEU A 220 19.05 -18.17 4.18
CA LEU A 220 18.23 -17.45 3.19
C LEU A 220 17.10 -18.39 2.81
N GLU A 221 15.84 -17.95 2.95
CA GLU A 221 14.71 -18.82 2.68
C GLU A 221 13.59 -18.06 1.96
N GLN A 222 13.08 -18.65 0.86
CA GLN A 222 11.92 -18.11 0.19
C GLN A 222 10.69 -18.16 1.10
N ALA A 223 10.02 -17.01 1.19
CA ALA A 223 8.86 -16.77 2.00
C ALA A 223 7.92 -15.84 1.23
N PRO A 224 7.12 -16.37 0.28
CA PRO A 224 6.21 -15.57 -0.52
C PRO A 224 5.30 -14.70 0.36
N GLY A 225 5.14 -13.44 -0.05
CA GLY A 225 4.35 -12.46 0.71
C GLY A 225 4.00 -11.27 -0.15
N GLU A 226 4.67 -10.14 0.01
CA GLU A 226 4.44 -8.97 -0.84
C GLU A 226 4.69 -9.29 -2.33
N THR A 227 5.69 -10.10 -2.60
CA THR A 227 5.92 -10.69 -3.93
C THR A 227 6.01 -12.21 -3.84
N PRO A 228 5.72 -12.94 -4.93
CA PRO A 228 5.70 -14.41 -4.91
C PRO A 228 7.09 -15.03 -4.71
N GLU A 229 8.16 -14.31 -5.05
CA GLU A 229 9.55 -14.76 -4.92
C GLU A 229 10.23 -14.27 -3.65
N ALA A 230 9.56 -13.43 -2.82
CA ALA A 230 10.19 -12.85 -1.63
C ALA A 230 10.89 -13.88 -0.74
N MET A 231 12.01 -13.48 -0.15
CA MET A 231 12.75 -14.28 0.82
C MET A 231 13.14 -13.46 2.04
N PHE A 232 13.28 -14.11 3.18
CA PHE A 232 13.90 -13.52 4.35
C PHE A 232 15.36 -13.94 4.48
N VAL A 233 16.10 -13.14 5.26
CA VAL A 233 17.48 -13.45 5.66
C VAL A 233 17.52 -13.60 7.18
N TRP A 234 17.99 -14.74 7.65
CA TRP A 234 18.17 -15.04 9.06
C TRP A 234 19.63 -15.20 9.43
N LEU A 235 20.07 -14.51 10.48
CA LEU A 235 21.37 -14.68 11.10
C LEU A 235 21.20 -15.53 12.36
N PRO A 236 21.54 -16.82 12.33
CA PRO A 236 21.25 -17.72 13.44
C PRO A 236 22.07 -17.43 14.69
N GLU A 237 23.27 -16.89 14.56
CA GLU A 237 24.15 -16.58 15.68
C GLU A 237 23.71 -15.29 16.39
N GLU A 238 23.36 -14.26 15.64
CA GLU A 238 22.88 -12.97 16.14
C GLU A 238 21.38 -13.00 16.49
N ARG A 239 20.65 -13.97 15.97
CA ARG A 239 19.19 -14.06 16.01
C ARG A 239 18.51 -12.80 15.45
N VAL A 240 19.07 -12.27 14.35
CA VAL A 240 18.54 -11.11 13.61
C VAL A 240 17.84 -11.59 12.35
N LEU A 241 16.62 -11.13 12.14
CA LEU A 241 15.79 -11.45 10.99
C LEU A 241 15.60 -10.21 10.11
N PHE A 242 15.89 -10.34 8.82
CA PHE A 242 15.54 -9.36 7.78
C PHE A 242 14.35 -9.90 6.98
N SER A 243 13.20 -9.29 7.13
CA SER A 243 11.93 -9.78 6.55
C SER A 243 11.69 -9.34 5.10
N GLY A 244 12.50 -8.41 4.57
CA GLY A 244 12.09 -7.67 3.38
C GLY A 244 10.74 -6.99 3.61
N ASP A 245 9.93 -6.89 2.58
CA ASP A 245 8.62 -6.24 2.63
C ASP A 245 7.49 -7.15 3.14
N ASN A 246 7.82 -8.35 3.58
CA ASN A 246 6.84 -9.16 4.30
C ASN A 246 6.44 -8.55 5.64
N PHE A 247 7.28 -7.67 6.18
CA PHE A 247 6.93 -6.87 7.35
C PHE A 247 7.44 -5.43 7.23
N TYR A 248 6.63 -4.48 7.66
CA TYR A 248 6.96 -3.09 7.97
C TYR A 248 5.96 -2.53 8.99
N GLN A 249 6.29 -1.44 9.68
CA GLN A 249 5.43 -0.92 10.77
C GLN A 249 4.24 -0.11 10.23
N ALA A 250 3.40 -0.76 9.43
CA ALA A 250 2.10 -0.31 8.93
C ALA A 250 1.29 -1.54 8.53
N PHE A 251 -0.03 -1.42 8.43
CA PHE A 251 -0.85 -2.53 7.91
C PHE A 251 -0.36 -2.95 6.51
N PRO A 252 -0.21 -4.25 6.23
CA PRO A 252 0.36 -4.76 5.00
C PRO A 252 -0.41 -4.31 3.75
N ASN A 253 0.33 -3.97 2.72
CA ASN A 253 -0.26 -3.59 1.45
C ASN A 253 -0.68 -4.83 0.65
N LEU A 254 -1.70 -5.53 1.15
CA LEU A 254 -2.23 -6.74 0.51
C LEU A 254 -2.75 -6.47 -0.91
N TYR A 255 -2.98 -5.21 -1.24
CA TYR A 255 -3.28 -4.74 -2.58
C TYR A 255 -2.77 -3.31 -2.82
N ALA A 256 -1.87 -3.16 -3.76
CA ALA A 256 -1.42 -1.84 -4.18
C ALA A 256 -2.40 -1.23 -5.19
N ILE A 257 -3.01 -0.08 -4.86
CA ILE A 257 -4.03 0.58 -5.69
C ILE A 257 -3.52 1.03 -7.06
N ARG A 258 -2.20 1.08 -7.28
CA ARG A 258 -1.61 1.26 -8.61
C ARG A 258 -1.90 0.08 -9.55
N GLY A 259 -2.20 -1.06 -9.00
CA GLY A 259 -2.40 -2.34 -9.69
C GLY A 259 -1.22 -3.28 -9.49
N THR A 260 -1.52 -4.48 -9.04
CA THR A 260 -0.57 -5.60 -8.89
C THR A 260 -1.32 -6.90 -9.19
N PRO A 261 -0.64 -7.99 -9.56
CA PRO A 261 -1.21 -9.32 -9.46
C PRO A 261 -1.77 -9.57 -8.06
N TYR A 262 -2.69 -10.52 -7.95
CA TYR A 262 -3.20 -10.95 -6.64
C TYR A 262 -2.04 -11.50 -5.79
N ARG A 263 -1.93 -10.99 -4.56
CA ARG A 263 -1.01 -11.48 -3.54
C ARG A 263 -1.75 -12.54 -2.72
N ASP A 264 -1.25 -13.77 -2.68
CA ASP A 264 -1.90 -14.80 -1.85
C ASP A 264 -1.65 -14.48 -0.36
N VAL A 265 -2.65 -13.86 0.24
CA VAL A 265 -2.57 -13.36 1.63
C VAL A 265 -2.43 -14.50 2.64
N ARG A 266 -2.88 -15.73 2.33
CA ARG A 266 -2.72 -16.89 3.23
C ARG A 266 -1.27 -17.33 3.27
N VAL A 267 -0.62 -17.34 2.11
CA VAL A 267 0.80 -17.67 2.01
C VAL A 267 1.63 -16.63 2.72
N TRP A 268 1.29 -15.34 2.56
CA TRP A 268 1.96 -14.26 3.28
C TRP A 268 1.84 -14.44 4.80
N ALA A 269 0.63 -14.64 5.34
CA ALA A 269 0.42 -14.91 6.75
C ALA A 269 1.20 -16.15 7.25
N ALA A 270 1.31 -17.19 6.43
CA ALA A 270 2.11 -18.38 6.77
C ALA A 270 3.61 -18.07 6.81
N SER A 271 4.11 -17.25 5.87
CA SER A 271 5.50 -16.77 5.85
C SER A 271 5.85 -15.98 7.12
N ASP A 272 4.95 -15.08 7.55
CA ASP A 272 5.17 -14.31 8.78
C ASP A 272 5.16 -15.19 10.03
N ARG A 273 4.27 -16.20 10.12
CA ARG A 273 4.30 -17.18 11.22
C ARG A 273 5.61 -17.96 11.25
N LYS A 274 6.08 -18.42 10.09
CA LYS A 274 7.36 -19.12 9.95
C LYS A 274 8.53 -18.26 10.45
N MET A 275 8.56 -16.99 10.08
CA MET A 275 9.55 -16.02 10.56
C MET A 275 9.44 -15.82 12.09
N ALA A 276 8.23 -15.78 12.64
CA ALA A 276 8.00 -15.64 14.08
C ALA A 276 8.50 -16.86 14.89
N GLU A 277 8.41 -18.08 14.31
CA GLU A 277 8.88 -19.31 14.94
C GLU A 277 10.41 -19.33 15.15
N LEU A 278 11.17 -18.53 14.39
CA LEU A 278 12.61 -18.33 14.60
C LEU A 278 12.92 -17.56 15.89
N LYS A 279 11.94 -16.90 16.49
CA LYS A 279 12.05 -16.08 17.72
C LYS A 279 13.19 -15.05 17.62
N PRO A 280 13.15 -14.15 16.63
CA PRO A 280 14.21 -13.17 16.45
C PRO A 280 14.31 -12.24 17.64
N VAL A 281 15.55 -11.92 18.06
CA VAL A 281 15.80 -10.86 19.05
C VAL A 281 15.78 -9.47 18.42
N ALA A 282 15.86 -9.40 17.09
CA ALA A 282 15.66 -8.19 16.32
C ALA A 282 15.04 -8.53 14.96
N LEU A 283 14.02 -7.75 14.59
CA LEU A 283 13.35 -7.77 13.28
C LEU A 283 13.72 -6.51 12.52
N VAL A 284 14.40 -6.69 11.39
CA VAL A 284 14.77 -5.62 10.46
C VAL A 284 13.80 -5.68 9.27
N PRO A 285 12.85 -4.75 9.17
CA PRO A 285 11.88 -4.70 8.09
C PRO A 285 12.47 -4.12 6.81
N GLY A 286 11.83 -4.36 5.66
CA GLY A 286 12.19 -3.75 4.39
C GLY A 286 12.01 -2.22 4.39
N HIS A 287 11.09 -1.73 5.21
CA HIS A 287 10.83 -0.31 5.46
C HIS A 287 10.64 -0.06 6.96
N THR A 288 10.76 1.21 7.38
CA THR A 288 10.64 1.64 8.77
C THR A 288 11.82 1.20 9.67
N SER A 289 11.77 1.55 10.94
CA SER A 289 12.86 1.25 11.88
C SER A 289 12.82 -0.22 12.34
N PRO A 290 13.96 -0.84 12.65
CA PRO A 290 14.02 -2.17 13.26
C PRO A 290 13.24 -2.24 14.58
N ILE A 291 12.68 -3.42 14.89
CA ILE A 291 12.09 -3.75 16.18
C ILE A 291 13.12 -4.59 16.97
N ILE A 292 13.53 -4.09 18.12
CA ILE A 292 14.52 -4.73 18.99
C ILE A 292 13.83 -5.31 20.21
N GLY A 293 14.14 -6.55 20.54
CA GLY A 293 13.54 -7.33 21.62
C GLY A 293 12.82 -8.57 21.09
N GLU A 294 13.12 -9.75 21.66
CA GLU A 294 12.55 -11.03 21.20
C GLU A 294 11.03 -11.04 21.28
N LYS A 295 10.47 -10.55 22.38
CA LYS A 295 9.04 -10.52 22.60
C LYS A 295 8.34 -9.60 21.59
N GLU A 296 8.89 -8.42 21.39
CA GLU A 296 8.35 -7.39 20.50
C GLU A 296 8.46 -7.82 19.03
N ALA A 297 9.64 -8.30 18.60
CA ALA A 297 9.90 -8.74 17.23
C ALA A 297 9.04 -9.96 16.85
N THR A 298 9.02 -10.98 17.70
CA THR A 298 8.20 -12.18 17.51
C THR A 298 6.71 -11.85 17.57
N GLY A 299 6.29 -11.01 18.52
CA GLY A 299 4.91 -10.57 18.67
C GLY A 299 4.41 -9.80 17.46
N ALA A 300 5.23 -8.90 16.91
CA ALA A 300 4.88 -8.12 15.73
C ALA A 300 4.61 -9.00 14.49
N LEU A 301 5.41 -10.04 14.27
CA LEU A 301 5.21 -11.00 13.18
C LEU A 301 3.92 -11.82 13.36
N TYR A 302 3.62 -12.27 14.59
CA TYR A 302 2.34 -12.96 14.86
C TYR A 302 1.16 -12.03 14.70
N ASP A 303 1.21 -10.80 15.23
CA ASP A 303 0.14 -9.81 15.07
C ASP A 303 -0.11 -9.53 13.57
N TYR A 304 0.96 -9.44 12.75
CA TYR A 304 0.87 -9.22 11.32
C TYR A 304 0.18 -10.38 10.61
N ALA A 305 0.64 -11.61 10.86
CA ALA A 305 0.03 -12.82 10.33
C ALA A 305 -1.45 -12.95 10.73
N ASN A 306 -1.78 -12.64 11.98
CA ASN A 306 -3.14 -12.73 12.49
C ASN A 306 -4.05 -11.64 11.90
N ALA A 307 -3.54 -10.43 11.69
CA ALA A 307 -4.27 -9.37 11.02
C ALA A 307 -4.60 -9.74 9.57
N ILE A 308 -3.62 -10.26 8.82
CA ILE A 308 -3.82 -10.75 7.44
C ILE A 308 -4.88 -11.85 7.41
N GLN A 309 -4.74 -12.86 8.28
CA GLN A 309 -5.67 -13.98 8.37
C GLN A 309 -7.08 -13.53 8.72
N SER A 310 -7.22 -12.60 9.68
CA SER A 310 -8.53 -12.07 10.09
C SER A 310 -9.25 -11.39 8.93
N VAL A 311 -8.53 -10.58 8.13
CA VAL A 311 -9.11 -9.91 6.95
C VAL A 311 -9.54 -10.94 5.90
N TYR A 312 -8.73 -11.97 5.68
CA TYR A 312 -9.09 -13.07 4.79
C TYR A 312 -10.36 -13.79 5.25
N ASP A 313 -10.39 -14.22 6.51
CA ASP A 313 -11.49 -15.02 7.06
C ASP A 313 -12.82 -14.24 7.05
N GLN A 314 -12.80 -12.96 7.41
CA GLN A 314 -13.98 -12.10 7.36
C GLN A 314 -14.46 -11.89 5.93
N THR A 315 -13.54 -11.69 4.97
CA THR A 315 -13.89 -11.55 3.55
C THR A 315 -14.55 -12.82 3.03
N VAL A 316 -13.95 -13.98 3.27
CA VAL A 316 -14.51 -15.28 2.85
C VAL A 316 -15.85 -15.58 3.51
N ALA A 317 -16.00 -15.22 4.79
CA ALA A 317 -17.30 -15.36 5.48
C ALA A 317 -18.40 -14.51 4.83
N GLY A 318 -18.11 -13.26 4.44
CA GLY A 318 -19.05 -12.42 3.70
C GLY A 318 -19.37 -12.98 2.31
N MET A 319 -18.35 -13.46 1.58
CA MET A 319 -18.54 -14.13 0.28
C MET A 319 -19.48 -15.34 0.39
N ASN A 320 -19.31 -16.17 1.41
CA ASN A 320 -20.16 -17.34 1.66
C ASN A 320 -21.61 -16.97 2.04
N ARG A 321 -21.84 -15.75 2.51
CA ARG A 321 -23.21 -15.19 2.70
C ARG A 321 -23.75 -14.52 1.43
N MET A 322 -23.04 -14.57 0.31
CA MET A 322 -23.39 -13.92 -0.96
C MET A 322 -23.49 -12.38 -0.85
N GLU A 323 -22.72 -11.79 0.05
CA GLU A 323 -22.60 -10.33 0.14
C GLU A 323 -21.72 -9.79 -0.99
N ASP A 324 -22.05 -8.60 -1.48
CA ASP A 324 -21.25 -7.95 -2.51
C ASP A 324 -19.91 -7.41 -1.95
N PRO A 325 -18.89 -7.23 -2.80
CA PRO A 325 -17.55 -6.85 -2.33
C PRO A 325 -17.47 -5.47 -1.65
N VAL A 326 -18.40 -4.55 -1.93
CA VAL A 326 -18.45 -3.24 -1.27
C VAL A 326 -18.97 -3.39 0.14
N THR A 327 -20.08 -4.11 0.31
CA THR A 327 -20.68 -4.41 1.63
C THR A 327 -19.70 -5.15 2.53
N ILE A 328 -19.02 -6.18 2.01
CA ILE A 328 -18.01 -6.91 2.78
C ILE A 328 -16.90 -5.94 3.23
N ALA A 329 -16.32 -5.18 2.30
CA ALA A 329 -15.20 -4.29 2.59
C ALA A 329 -15.54 -3.20 3.63
N GLN A 330 -16.79 -2.68 3.62
CA GLN A 330 -17.26 -1.69 4.59
C GLN A 330 -17.47 -2.26 6.00
N ASN A 331 -17.74 -3.56 6.12
CA ASN A 331 -18.02 -4.21 7.40
C ASN A 331 -16.82 -4.87 8.07
N ILE A 332 -15.71 -5.04 7.31
CA ILE A 332 -14.51 -5.71 7.82
C ILE A 332 -13.76 -4.84 8.84
N LYS A 333 -13.28 -5.44 9.91
CA LYS A 333 -12.54 -4.74 10.98
C LYS A 333 -11.41 -5.61 11.48
N LEU A 334 -10.31 -4.98 11.88
CA LEU A 334 -9.31 -5.70 12.68
C LEU A 334 -9.89 -6.04 14.05
N PRO A 335 -9.54 -7.21 14.62
CA PRO A 335 -9.81 -7.53 16.01
C PRO A 335 -9.32 -6.42 16.95
N GLU A 336 -9.99 -6.25 18.08
CA GLU A 336 -9.71 -5.16 19.02
C GLU A 336 -8.26 -5.20 19.56
N ASP A 337 -7.74 -6.39 19.82
CA ASP A 337 -6.36 -6.62 20.27
C ASP A 337 -5.29 -6.33 19.19
N LEU A 338 -5.69 -6.23 17.93
CA LEU A 338 -4.82 -5.91 16.80
C LEU A 338 -4.98 -4.48 16.32
N SER A 339 -6.16 -3.88 16.47
CA SER A 339 -6.49 -2.55 15.92
C SER A 339 -5.60 -1.42 16.43
N ASP A 340 -5.12 -1.52 17.67
CA ASP A 340 -4.31 -0.50 18.32
C ASP A 340 -2.79 -0.72 18.16
N LYS A 341 -2.38 -1.81 17.51
CA LYS A 341 -0.95 -2.09 17.32
C LYS A 341 -0.29 -1.04 16.42
N PRO A 342 0.85 -0.48 16.82
CA PRO A 342 1.52 0.58 16.03
C PRO A 342 1.93 0.10 14.63
N TRP A 343 2.28 -1.19 14.49
CA TRP A 343 2.64 -1.81 13.21
C TRP A 343 1.46 -2.32 12.38
N LEU A 344 0.21 -2.04 12.79
CA LEU A 344 -1.00 -2.36 12.03
C LEU A 344 -1.84 -1.13 11.66
N ARG A 345 -1.28 0.08 11.83
CA ARG A 345 -1.94 1.31 11.36
C ARG A 345 -2.14 1.27 9.86
N GLN A 346 -3.33 1.66 9.40
CA GLN A 346 -3.71 1.62 7.99
C GLN A 346 -3.15 2.82 7.19
N VAL A 347 -1.87 3.12 7.39
CA VAL A 347 -1.17 4.23 6.71
C VAL A 347 -0.45 3.81 5.43
N TYR A 348 -0.49 2.52 5.07
CA TYR A 348 0.04 1.99 3.82
C TYR A 348 -0.97 1.06 3.15
N GLY A 349 -1.14 -0.20 3.57
CA GLY A 349 -2.30 -0.98 3.22
C GLY A 349 -3.55 -0.54 3.99
N THR A 350 -4.73 -0.99 3.55
CA THR A 350 -6.00 -0.84 4.28
C THR A 350 -6.78 -2.15 4.26
N VAL A 351 -7.55 -2.42 5.31
CA VAL A 351 -8.38 -3.63 5.37
C VAL A 351 -9.43 -3.65 4.27
N GLU A 352 -9.97 -2.48 3.92
CA GLU A 352 -10.97 -2.32 2.88
C GLU A 352 -10.43 -2.68 1.48
N ASN A 353 -9.26 -2.12 1.11
CA ASN A 353 -8.62 -2.45 -0.17
C ASN A 353 -8.17 -3.92 -0.22
N ALA A 354 -7.69 -4.45 0.91
CA ALA A 354 -7.31 -5.85 1.04
C ALA A 354 -8.51 -6.79 0.79
N SER A 355 -9.64 -6.53 1.44
CA SER A 355 -10.86 -7.32 1.26
C SER A 355 -11.33 -7.34 -0.19
N ARG A 356 -11.40 -6.19 -0.85
CA ARG A 356 -11.77 -6.10 -2.29
C ARG A 356 -10.81 -6.89 -3.17
N SER A 357 -9.51 -6.88 -2.84
CA SER A 357 -8.52 -7.65 -3.58
C SER A 357 -8.64 -9.16 -3.34
N ILE A 358 -8.89 -9.58 -2.10
CA ILE A 358 -9.15 -10.98 -1.76
C ILE A 358 -10.36 -11.48 -2.53
N TYR A 359 -11.47 -10.72 -2.50
CA TYR A 359 -12.68 -11.07 -3.24
C TYR A 359 -12.39 -11.30 -4.72
N SER A 360 -11.82 -10.30 -5.40
CA SER A 360 -11.53 -10.38 -6.83
C SER A 360 -10.45 -11.39 -7.17
N GLY A 361 -9.50 -11.63 -6.28
CA GLY A 361 -8.44 -12.64 -6.44
C GLY A 361 -8.97 -14.08 -6.38
N LEU A 362 -10.01 -14.32 -5.58
CA LEU A 362 -10.61 -15.65 -5.43
C LEU A 362 -11.65 -15.98 -6.50
N VAL A 363 -12.47 -15.01 -6.92
CA VAL A 363 -13.62 -15.26 -7.83
C VAL A 363 -13.62 -14.39 -9.08
N GLY A 364 -12.65 -13.51 -9.25
CA GLY A 364 -12.57 -12.60 -10.39
C GLY A 364 -13.47 -11.36 -10.23
N TRP A 365 -13.83 -10.75 -11.35
CA TRP A 365 -14.53 -9.46 -11.38
C TRP A 365 -16.05 -9.56 -11.09
N TYR A 366 -16.64 -10.73 -11.29
CA TYR A 366 -18.10 -10.89 -11.18
C TYR A 366 -18.52 -11.03 -9.72
N ASP A 367 -19.42 -10.16 -9.29
CA ASP A 367 -19.91 -10.04 -7.92
C ASP A 367 -21.10 -10.95 -7.58
N GLY A 368 -21.49 -11.84 -8.49
CA GLY A 368 -22.65 -12.74 -8.33
C GLY A 368 -24.01 -12.09 -8.65
N ASN A 369 -24.06 -10.80 -8.90
CA ASN A 369 -25.31 -10.10 -9.22
C ASN A 369 -25.59 -10.09 -10.74
N PRO A 370 -26.64 -10.79 -11.23
CA PRO A 370 -26.95 -10.88 -12.67
C PRO A 370 -27.15 -9.52 -13.34
N MET A 371 -27.53 -8.47 -12.59
CA MET A 371 -27.69 -7.12 -13.15
C MET A 371 -26.38 -6.54 -13.67
N ASN A 372 -25.23 -7.01 -13.17
CA ASN A 372 -23.90 -6.58 -13.57
C ASN A 372 -23.32 -7.36 -14.76
N LEU A 373 -24.04 -8.39 -15.29
CA LEU A 373 -23.60 -9.11 -16.50
C LEU A 373 -23.73 -8.28 -17.77
N HIS A 374 -24.81 -7.51 -17.88
CA HIS A 374 -25.10 -6.67 -19.05
C HIS A 374 -25.53 -5.26 -18.62
N PRO A 375 -24.63 -4.49 -17.97
CA PRO A 375 -24.97 -3.15 -17.53
C PRO A 375 -25.22 -2.23 -18.74
N LEU A 376 -26.11 -1.27 -18.59
CA LEU A 376 -26.26 -0.20 -19.57
C LEU A 376 -24.92 0.52 -19.79
N SER A 377 -24.69 1.02 -21.00
CA SER A 377 -23.55 1.91 -21.24
C SER A 377 -23.59 3.13 -20.31
N LYS A 378 -22.45 3.76 -20.06
CA LYS A 378 -22.40 4.97 -19.23
C LYS A 378 -23.34 6.06 -19.77
N GLN A 379 -23.40 6.21 -21.09
CA GLN A 379 -24.26 7.20 -21.74
C GLN A 379 -25.76 6.89 -21.56
N GLU A 380 -26.20 5.66 -21.82
CA GLU A 380 -27.61 5.26 -21.62
C GLU A 380 -28.04 5.40 -20.17
N ARG A 381 -27.16 5.02 -19.24
CA ARG A 381 -27.41 5.18 -17.80
C ARG A 381 -27.54 6.65 -17.43
N ALA A 382 -26.65 7.51 -17.92
CA ALA A 382 -26.69 8.95 -17.65
C ALA A 382 -28.00 9.59 -18.16
N VAL A 383 -28.44 9.26 -19.36
CA VAL A 383 -29.73 9.77 -19.91
C VAL A 383 -30.90 9.40 -18.99
N LYS A 384 -30.99 8.13 -18.59
CA LYS A 384 -32.07 7.66 -17.70
C LYS A 384 -32.02 8.29 -16.31
N PHE A 385 -30.82 8.47 -15.74
CA PHE A 385 -30.69 9.12 -14.44
C PHE A 385 -31.03 10.60 -14.47
N VAL A 386 -30.63 11.32 -15.51
CA VAL A 386 -30.98 12.75 -15.68
C VAL A 386 -32.50 12.91 -15.86
N GLU A 387 -33.15 12.05 -16.66
CA GLU A 387 -34.59 12.03 -16.79
C GLU A 387 -35.29 11.76 -15.44
N LEU A 388 -34.83 10.74 -14.69
CA LEU A 388 -35.36 10.38 -13.37
C LEU A 388 -35.24 11.53 -12.35
N LEU A 389 -34.13 12.28 -12.39
CA LEU A 389 -33.90 13.43 -11.52
C LEU A 389 -34.75 14.67 -11.89
N GLY A 390 -35.33 14.72 -13.11
CA GLY A 390 -36.11 15.84 -13.57
C GLY A 390 -35.36 16.83 -14.48
N GLY A 391 -34.27 16.39 -15.11
CA GLY A 391 -33.51 17.14 -16.09
C GLY A 391 -32.26 17.80 -15.57
N GLN A 392 -31.60 18.60 -16.43
CA GLN A 392 -30.28 19.16 -16.17
C GLN A 392 -30.22 20.12 -14.97
N GLU A 393 -31.26 20.95 -14.77
CA GLU A 393 -31.33 21.89 -13.64
C GLU A 393 -31.46 21.17 -12.31
N ALA A 394 -32.19 20.04 -12.28
CA ALA A 394 -32.30 19.20 -11.08
C ALA A 394 -30.97 18.50 -10.74
N VAL A 395 -30.20 18.05 -11.74
CA VAL A 395 -28.84 17.51 -11.54
C VAL A 395 -27.91 18.56 -10.90
N GLU A 396 -27.89 19.78 -11.45
CA GLU A 396 -27.07 20.85 -10.90
C GLU A 396 -27.45 21.16 -9.44
N THR A 397 -28.76 21.21 -9.17
CA THR A 397 -29.29 21.46 -7.83
C THR A 397 -28.92 20.34 -6.84
N ALA A 398 -29.05 19.08 -7.25
CA ALA A 398 -28.70 17.93 -6.43
C ALA A 398 -27.21 17.89 -6.07
N LEU A 399 -26.33 18.11 -7.05
CA LEU A 399 -24.88 18.15 -6.84
C LEU A 399 -24.47 19.29 -5.89
N LYS A 400 -25.03 20.50 -6.09
CA LYS A 400 -24.77 21.65 -5.21
C LYS A 400 -25.26 21.39 -3.79
N LYS A 401 -26.44 20.76 -3.64
CA LYS A 401 -27.00 20.41 -2.34
C LYS A 401 -26.12 19.40 -1.62
N ALA A 402 -25.71 18.33 -2.29
CA ALA A 402 -24.81 17.31 -1.73
C ALA A 402 -23.45 17.93 -1.31
N TYR A 403 -22.85 18.76 -2.18
CA TYR A 403 -21.59 19.42 -1.86
C TYR A 403 -21.71 20.35 -0.63
N LYS A 404 -22.81 21.10 -0.53
CA LYS A 404 -23.10 22.00 0.60
C LYS A 404 -23.35 21.25 1.93
N ALA A 405 -23.83 20.00 1.82
CA ALA A 405 -24.02 19.09 2.94
C ALA A 405 -22.74 18.29 3.28
N GLU A 406 -21.61 18.58 2.62
CA GLU A 406 -20.33 17.88 2.78
C GLU A 406 -20.40 16.38 2.44
N GLU A 407 -21.41 15.96 1.67
CA GLU A 407 -21.57 14.60 1.16
C GLU A 407 -20.66 14.36 -0.06
N TYR A 408 -19.35 14.59 0.10
CA TYR A 408 -18.40 14.64 -1.01
C TYR A 408 -18.34 13.35 -1.83
N GLN A 409 -18.40 12.19 -1.18
CA GLN A 409 -18.44 10.90 -1.89
C GLN A 409 -19.69 10.79 -2.75
N TRP A 410 -20.85 11.23 -2.23
CA TRP A 410 -22.10 11.24 -3.00
C TRP A 410 -22.01 12.19 -4.21
N VAL A 411 -21.33 13.34 -4.07
CA VAL A 411 -21.06 14.22 -5.23
C VAL A 411 -20.27 13.49 -6.30
N LEU A 412 -19.24 12.72 -5.93
CA LEU A 412 -18.43 11.95 -6.88
C LEU A 412 -19.24 10.88 -7.58
N GLU A 413 -20.05 10.12 -6.84
CA GLU A 413 -20.90 9.07 -7.39
C GLU A 413 -21.97 9.61 -8.30
N LEU A 414 -22.68 10.67 -7.88
CA LEU A 414 -23.70 11.33 -8.71
C LEU A 414 -23.10 11.92 -9.98
N ALA A 415 -21.92 12.56 -9.88
CA ALA A 415 -21.24 13.09 -11.05
C ALA A 415 -20.82 11.97 -12.03
N ASP A 416 -20.31 10.81 -11.57
CA ASP A 416 -19.98 9.67 -12.43
C ASP A 416 -21.22 9.07 -13.12
N LEU A 417 -22.36 9.06 -12.42
CA LEU A 417 -23.62 8.57 -12.97
C LEU A 417 -24.14 9.42 -14.12
N VAL A 418 -23.92 10.74 -14.10
CA VAL A 418 -24.55 11.69 -15.04
C VAL A 418 -23.59 12.30 -16.06
N GLU A 419 -22.26 12.28 -15.84
CA GLU A 419 -21.28 13.00 -16.67
C GLU A 419 -21.29 12.63 -18.15
N ALA A 420 -21.68 11.39 -18.46
CA ALA A 420 -21.74 10.87 -19.83
C ALA A 420 -23.00 11.29 -20.60
N HIS A 421 -23.87 12.13 -20.03
CA HIS A 421 -25.06 12.61 -20.73
C HIS A 421 -24.68 13.42 -21.97
N PRO A 422 -25.18 13.07 -23.19
CA PRO A 422 -24.72 13.68 -24.43
C PRO A 422 -25.12 15.16 -24.55
N ASP A 423 -26.32 15.54 -24.09
CA ASP A 423 -26.90 16.84 -24.30
C ASP A 423 -26.63 17.85 -23.18
N PHE A 424 -25.73 17.57 -22.27
CA PHE A 424 -25.34 18.55 -21.25
C PHE A 424 -24.68 19.77 -21.89
N THR A 425 -25.13 20.96 -21.45
CA THR A 425 -24.48 22.21 -21.83
C THR A 425 -23.02 22.25 -21.34
N GLU A 426 -22.19 22.99 -22.07
CA GLU A 426 -20.77 23.16 -21.69
C GLU A 426 -20.64 23.79 -20.29
N ASP A 427 -21.54 24.70 -19.95
CA ASP A 427 -21.59 25.33 -18.61
C ASP A 427 -21.86 24.30 -17.51
N LEU A 428 -22.85 23.42 -17.71
CA LEU A 428 -23.16 22.38 -16.75
C LEU A 428 -21.99 21.37 -16.61
N ARG A 429 -21.36 20.97 -17.72
CA ARG A 429 -20.17 20.11 -17.68
C ARG A 429 -19.04 20.70 -16.84
N LYS A 430 -18.77 22.00 -17.00
CA LYS A 430 -17.77 22.73 -16.19
C LYS A 430 -18.14 22.77 -14.70
N LYS A 431 -19.41 22.99 -14.39
CA LYS A 431 -19.88 22.99 -12.99
C LYS A 431 -19.75 21.60 -12.35
N ILE A 432 -20.13 20.53 -13.06
CA ILE A 432 -19.96 19.14 -12.58
C ILE A 432 -18.49 18.84 -12.34
N LEU A 433 -17.63 19.17 -13.32
CA LEU A 433 -16.18 18.95 -13.22
C LEU A 433 -15.60 19.70 -12.01
N ASN A 434 -15.97 20.96 -11.81
CA ASN A 434 -15.51 21.75 -10.68
C ASN A 434 -15.93 21.14 -9.33
N LEU A 435 -17.18 20.71 -9.18
CA LEU A 435 -17.66 20.06 -7.95
C LEU A 435 -16.94 18.73 -7.69
N ARG A 436 -16.65 17.95 -8.74
CA ARG A 436 -15.82 16.74 -8.63
C ARG A 436 -14.41 17.05 -8.12
N ILE A 437 -13.74 18.06 -8.69
CA ILE A 437 -12.38 18.45 -8.28
C ILE A 437 -12.38 18.86 -6.82
N LEU A 438 -13.32 19.71 -6.41
CA LEU A 438 -13.44 20.20 -5.04
C LEU A 438 -13.73 19.04 -4.06
N SER A 439 -14.64 18.12 -4.42
CA SER A 439 -14.95 16.95 -3.58
C SER A 439 -13.79 15.97 -3.46
N LEU A 440 -13.05 15.71 -4.55
CA LEU A 440 -11.82 14.91 -4.50
C LEU A 440 -10.79 15.50 -3.55
N ARG A 441 -10.62 16.83 -3.56
CA ARG A 441 -9.69 17.52 -2.66
C ARG A 441 -10.14 17.42 -1.21
N ALA A 442 -11.44 17.65 -0.95
CA ALA A 442 -12.00 17.55 0.39
C ALA A 442 -11.82 16.14 0.99
N ILE A 443 -12.15 15.08 0.21
CA ILE A 443 -11.90 13.69 0.64
C ILE A 443 -10.39 13.45 0.84
N GLY A 444 -9.56 13.94 -0.06
CA GLY A 444 -8.10 13.84 0.07
C GLY A 444 -7.57 14.47 1.35
N GLU A 445 -8.15 15.57 1.82
CA GLU A 445 -7.79 16.18 3.11
C GLU A 445 -8.21 15.32 4.30
N MET A 446 -9.36 14.66 4.21
CA MET A 446 -9.92 13.79 5.24
C MET A 446 -9.28 12.39 5.28
N GLU A 447 -8.50 12.04 4.28
CA GLU A 447 -7.93 10.69 4.14
C GLU A 447 -6.64 10.54 4.96
N SER A 448 -6.63 9.57 5.89
CA SER A 448 -5.49 9.26 6.76
C SER A 448 -4.53 8.23 6.17
N ASN A 449 -4.90 7.57 5.06
CA ASN A 449 -3.98 6.72 4.31
C ASN A 449 -3.25 7.56 3.24
N PRO A 450 -1.93 7.73 3.32
CA PRO A 450 -1.17 8.55 2.37
C PRO A 450 -1.33 8.16 0.91
N LEU A 451 -1.48 6.88 0.60
CA LEU A 451 -1.59 6.41 -0.78
C LEU A 451 -2.93 6.76 -1.40
N ASN A 452 -4.03 6.55 -0.65
CA ASN A 452 -5.36 6.97 -1.05
C ASN A 452 -5.43 8.49 -1.17
N ARG A 453 -4.92 9.23 -0.17
CA ARG A 453 -4.80 10.70 -0.16
C ARG A 453 -4.11 11.22 -1.42
N ASN A 454 -2.94 10.67 -1.75
CA ASN A 454 -2.20 11.03 -2.95
C ASN A 454 -3.01 10.77 -4.23
N TYR A 455 -3.79 9.69 -4.25
CA TYR A 455 -4.61 9.35 -5.41
C TYR A 455 -5.72 10.37 -5.63
N TYR A 456 -6.41 10.80 -4.56
CA TYR A 456 -7.44 11.85 -4.62
C TYR A 456 -6.86 13.17 -5.13
N PHE A 457 -5.76 13.65 -4.58
CA PHE A 457 -5.11 14.89 -5.04
C PHE A 457 -4.56 14.77 -6.46
N SER A 458 -3.89 13.67 -6.78
CA SER A 458 -3.32 13.47 -8.13
C SER A 458 -4.42 13.41 -9.19
N TYR A 459 -5.54 12.78 -8.87
CA TYR A 459 -6.67 12.67 -9.80
C TYR A 459 -7.40 14.01 -9.95
N SER A 460 -7.58 14.78 -8.87
CA SER A 460 -8.14 16.14 -8.94
C SER A 460 -7.29 17.04 -9.83
N ASN A 461 -5.96 17.03 -9.65
CA ASN A 461 -5.03 17.81 -10.47
C ASN A 461 -4.96 17.33 -11.94
N TYR A 462 -5.23 16.05 -12.19
CA TYR A 462 -5.36 15.52 -13.54
C TYR A 462 -6.62 16.01 -14.24
N LEU A 463 -7.74 16.06 -13.53
CA LEU A 463 -9.01 16.60 -14.06
C LEU A 463 -8.94 18.10 -14.36
N GLU A 464 -8.24 18.86 -13.54
CA GLU A 464 -8.08 20.32 -13.71
C GLU A 464 -7.27 20.70 -14.97
N LYS A 465 -6.49 19.75 -15.52
CA LYS A 465 -5.68 19.95 -16.74
C LYS A 465 -6.37 19.48 -18.02
N LYS A 466 -7.54 18.88 -17.89
CA LYS A 466 -8.38 18.46 -19.03
C LYS A 466 -9.35 19.58 -19.45
#